data_a16775dc02bf09b8dae30efca7af1cc7
#
_entry.id   a16775dc02bf09b8dae30efca7af1cc7
#
_cell.length_a   1.000
_cell.length_b   1.000
_cell.length_c   1.000
_cell.angle_alpha   90.00
_cell.angle_beta   90.00
_cell.angle_gamma   90.00
#
_symmetry.space_group_name_H-M   'P 1'
#
loop_
_entity.id
_entity.type
_entity.pdbx_description
1 polymer ?
#
loop_
_entity_poly.entity_id
_entity_poly.type
_entity_poly.pdbx_seq_one_letter_code
_entity_poly.pdbx_strand_id
1 'polypeptide(L)'
;MKLRQIASNMTEIEHNDGTTVLFSYRTPVAGFDPAHPDGVKGHFKTDRHYSATTTRHINKYFRNEWNIDPKQVRTMPQERIDTIASPTITL
;
A
#
# COMPACT_ATOMS: atom_id res chain seq x y z
N MET A 1 -0.80 15.78 1.18
CA MET A 1 -1.31 14.54 0.57
C MET A 1 -1.12 14.62 -0.93
N LYS A 2 -0.53 13.59 -1.50
CA LYS A 2 -0.37 13.49 -2.95
C LYS A 2 -1.11 12.24 -3.44
N LEU A 3 -1.82 12.38 -4.56
CA LEU A 3 -2.52 11.28 -5.20
C LEU A 3 -1.89 11.06 -6.56
N ARG A 4 -1.54 9.81 -6.86
CA ARG A 4 -0.93 9.45 -8.13
C ARG A 4 -1.58 8.20 -8.69
N GLN A 5 -2.12 8.30 -9.87
CA GLN A 5 -2.62 7.12 -10.57
C GLN A 5 -1.46 6.40 -11.25
N ILE A 6 -1.16 5.20 -10.78
CA ILE A 6 -0.03 4.41 -11.30
C ILE A 6 -0.44 3.69 -12.57
N ALA A 7 -1.64 3.14 -12.59
CA ALA A 7 -2.18 2.41 -13.71
C ALA A 7 -3.71 2.40 -13.58
N SER A 8 -4.38 1.76 -14.52
CA SER A 8 -5.81 1.61 -14.45
C SER A 8 -6.21 0.89 -13.15
N ASN A 9 -7.06 1.52 -12.34
CA ASN A 9 -7.54 1.01 -11.05
C ASN A 9 -6.43 0.81 -10.01
N MET A 10 -5.28 1.46 -10.20
CA MET A 10 -4.19 1.47 -9.23
C MET A 10 -3.86 2.91 -8.88
N THR A 11 -4.14 3.31 -7.66
CA THR A 11 -3.91 4.67 -7.18
C THR A 11 -3.05 4.64 -5.93
N GLU A 12 -2.04 5.49 -5.88
CA GLU A 12 -1.19 5.66 -4.71
C GLU A 12 -1.52 6.99 -4.05
N ILE A 13 -1.69 6.97 -2.73
CA ILE A 13 -1.85 8.19 -1.94
C ILE A 13 -0.66 8.29 -1.00
N GLU A 14 0.01 9.44 -1.02
CA GLU A 14 1.08 9.74 -0.07
C GLU A 14 0.56 10.77 0.93
N HIS A 15 0.58 10.39 2.20
CA HIS A 15 0.20 11.27 3.30
C HIS A 15 1.33 12.24 3.62
N ASN A 16 1.02 13.32 4.37
CA ASN A 16 2.01 14.34 4.69
C ASN A 16 3.16 13.81 5.57
N ASP A 17 2.94 12.74 6.30
CA ASP A 17 3.96 12.12 7.15
C ASP A 17 4.87 11.15 6.39
N GLY A 18 4.65 10.98 5.09
CA GLY A 18 5.41 10.07 4.26
C GLY A 18 4.80 8.68 4.11
N THR A 19 3.73 8.38 4.83
CA THR A 19 3.02 7.12 4.66
C THR A 19 2.43 7.03 3.27
N THR A 20 2.65 5.92 2.59
CA THR A 20 2.18 5.69 1.23
C THR A 20 1.20 4.53 1.22
N VAL A 21 0.09 4.66 0.53
CA VAL A 21 -0.93 3.62 0.46
C VAL A 21 -1.32 3.37 -0.99
N LEU A 22 -1.32 2.10 -1.38
CA LEU A 22 -1.79 1.66 -2.68
C LEU A 22 -3.26 1.24 -2.58
N PHE A 23 -4.08 1.81 -3.44
CA PHE A 23 -5.46 1.40 -3.63
C PHE A 23 -5.59 0.57 -4.90
N SER A 24 -6.17 -0.61 -4.78
CA SER A 24 -6.61 -1.40 -5.92
C SER A 24 -8.11 -1.21 -6.02
N TYR A 25 -8.54 -0.60 -7.12
CA TYR A 25 -9.91 -0.07 -7.24
C TYR A 25 -10.15 0.95 -6.10
N ARG A 26 -10.99 0.64 -5.14
CA ARG A 26 -11.29 1.53 -4.00
C ARG A 26 -10.80 0.98 -2.67
N THR A 27 -10.04 -0.12 -2.70
CA THR A 27 -9.61 -0.81 -1.49
C THR A 27 -8.14 -0.58 -1.24
N PRO A 28 -7.73 -0.08 -0.08
CA PRO A 28 -6.32 0.02 0.27
C PRO A 28 -5.78 -1.38 0.53
N VAL A 29 -4.70 -1.76 -0.14
CA VAL A 29 -4.21 -3.13 -0.09
C VAL A 29 -2.72 -3.25 0.21
N ALA A 30 -1.96 -2.16 0.14
CA ALA A 30 -0.52 -2.20 0.33
C ALA A 30 0.00 -0.81 0.62
N GLY A 31 1.27 -0.69 0.99
CA GLY A 31 1.87 0.61 1.16
C GLY A 31 3.22 0.58 1.86
N PHE A 32 3.61 1.73 2.35
CA PHE A 32 4.87 1.94 3.06
C PHE A 32 4.64 2.83 4.27
N ASP A 33 5.14 2.37 5.43
CA ASP A 33 5.09 3.11 6.69
C ASP A 33 6.50 3.60 7.03
N PRO A 34 6.77 4.92 6.95
CA PRO A 34 8.11 5.45 7.22
C PRO A 34 8.54 5.33 8.69
N ALA A 35 7.64 4.99 9.61
CA ALA A 35 8.00 4.72 10.99
C ALA A 35 8.85 3.45 11.14
N HIS A 36 8.90 2.63 10.10
CA HIS A 36 9.73 1.43 10.04
C HIS A 36 10.74 1.58 8.90
N PRO A 37 11.86 2.29 9.10
CA PRO A 37 12.75 2.66 7.99
C PRO A 37 13.67 1.55 7.49
N ASP A 38 13.59 0.35 8.03
CA ASP A 38 14.55 -0.73 7.72
C ASP A 38 14.21 -1.44 6.41
N GLY A 39 14.49 -0.82 5.27
CA GLY A 39 14.33 -1.45 3.97
C GLY A 39 12.91 -1.96 3.73
N VAL A 40 12.78 -3.27 3.46
CA VAL A 40 11.46 -3.86 3.20
C VAL A 40 10.53 -3.89 4.40
N LYS A 41 11.04 -3.66 5.60
CA LYS A 41 10.22 -3.78 6.81
C LYS A 41 9.15 -2.70 6.93
N GLY A 42 9.35 -1.56 6.30
CA GLY A 42 8.35 -0.50 6.27
C GLY A 42 7.21 -0.77 5.30
N HIS A 43 7.41 -1.67 4.37
CA HIS A 43 6.41 -1.99 3.37
C HIS A 43 5.43 -3.03 3.91
N PHE A 44 4.19 -2.96 3.46
CA PHE A 44 3.15 -3.89 3.91
C PHE A 44 2.18 -4.20 2.78
N LYS A 45 1.51 -5.34 2.89
CA LYS A 45 0.42 -5.73 1.98
C LYS A 45 -0.65 -6.46 2.78
N THR A 46 -1.88 -6.46 2.25
CA THR A 46 -2.99 -7.13 2.93
C THR A 46 -2.77 -8.65 3.00
N ASP A 47 -3.21 -9.23 4.11
CA ASP A 47 -3.26 -10.69 4.25
C ASP A 47 -4.50 -11.30 3.59
N ARG A 48 -5.43 -10.45 3.13
CA ARG A 48 -6.68 -10.88 2.51
C ARG A 48 -6.51 -11.04 1.00
N HIS A 49 -7.06 -12.12 0.45
CA HIS A 49 -7.11 -12.31 -0.99
C HIS A 49 -8.44 -11.76 -1.52
N TYR A 50 -8.38 -10.80 -2.42
CA TYR A 50 -9.58 -10.23 -3.05
C TYR A 50 -9.84 -10.84 -4.42
N SER A 51 -8.84 -10.78 -5.31
CA SER A 51 -8.96 -11.28 -6.67
C SER A 51 -7.57 -11.43 -7.28
N ALA A 52 -7.49 -12.15 -8.40
CA ALA A 52 -6.24 -12.27 -9.14
C ALA A 52 -5.75 -10.90 -9.64
N THR A 53 -6.68 -10.02 -10.02
CA THR A 53 -6.33 -8.68 -10.47
C THR A 53 -5.70 -7.85 -9.36
N THR A 54 -6.28 -7.87 -8.16
CA THR A 54 -5.72 -7.15 -7.01
C THR A 54 -4.35 -7.71 -6.64
N THR A 55 -4.17 -9.02 -6.67
CA THR A 55 -2.86 -9.63 -6.43
C THR A 55 -1.82 -9.15 -7.43
N ARG A 56 -2.19 -9.08 -8.72
CA ARG A 56 -1.28 -8.54 -9.74
C ARG A 56 -0.95 -7.07 -9.49
N HIS A 57 -1.92 -6.27 -9.05
CA HIS A 57 -1.68 -4.86 -8.71
C HIS A 57 -0.64 -4.75 -7.60
N ILE A 58 -0.78 -5.54 -6.54
CA ILE A 58 0.15 -5.53 -5.41
C ILE A 58 1.56 -5.92 -5.87
N ASN A 59 1.67 -7.01 -6.62
CA ASN A 59 2.97 -7.49 -7.09
C ASN A 59 3.64 -6.48 -8.02
N LYS A 60 2.88 -5.91 -8.94
CA LYS A 60 3.39 -4.89 -9.87
C LYS A 60 3.84 -3.65 -9.12
N TYR A 61 3.10 -3.23 -8.11
CA TYR A 61 3.43 -2.07 -7.30
C TYR A 61 4.80 -2.23 -6.64
N PHE A 62 5.04 -3.34 -5.96
CA PHE A 62 6.32 -3.54 -5.30
C PHE A 62 7.47 -3.72 -6.27
N ARG A 63 7.29 -4.47 -7.36
CA ARG A 63 8.35 -4.70 -8.32
C ARG A 63 8.70 -3.45 -9.11
N ASN A 64 7.71 -2.72 -9.58
CA ASN A 64 7.94 -1.60 -10.50
C ASN A 64 8.18 -0.28 -9.78
N GLU A 65 7.47 -0.02 -8.68
CA GLU A 65 7.58 1.26 -7.98
C GLU A 65 8.65 1.25 -6.90
N TRP A 66 8.89 0.10 -6.27
CA TRP A 66 9.80 -0.02 -5.14
C TRP A 66 11.00 -0.93 -5.40
N ASN A 67 11.00 -1.67 -6.49
CA ASN A 67 12.05 -2.64 -6.80
C ASN A 67 12.24 -3.65 -5.67
N ILE A 68 11.14 -4.16 -5.15
CA ILE A 68 11.10 -5.10 -4.03
C ILE A 68 10.36 -6.36 -4.46
N ASP A 69 10.89 -7.53 -4.06
CA ASP A 69 10.18 -8.79 -4.25
C ASP A 69 8.94 -8.82 -3.34
N PRO A 70 7.74 -8.93 -3.90
CA PRO A 70 6.51 -8.96 -3.08
C PRO A 70 6.49 -10.05 -2.02
N LYS A 71 7.22 -11.15 -2.23
CA LYS A 71 7.29 -12.24 -1.27
C LYS A 71 8.00 -11.84 0.02
N GLN A 72 8.83 -10.81 -0.02
CA GLN A 72 9.56 -10.32 1.15
C GLN A 72 8.76 -9.28 1.93
N VAL A 73 7.65 -8.81 1.39
CA VAL A 73 6.83 -7.80 2.04
C VAL A 73 5.97 -8.46 3.11
N ARG A 74 5.96 -7.89 4.30
CA ARG A 74 5.15 -8.41 5.39
C ARG A 74 3.66 -8.27 5.08
N THR A 75 2.87 -9.23 5.56
CA THR A 75 1.41 -9.12 5.49
C THR A 75 0.88 -8.42 6.73
N MET A 76 -0.28 -7.81 6.57
CA MET A 76 -0.91 -7.02 7.62
C MET A 76 -2.43 -7.24 7.53
N PRO A 77 -3.13 -7.33 8.68
CA PRO A 77 -4.60 -7.43 8.65
C PRO A 77 -5.23 -6.26 7.91
N GLN A 78 -6.27 -6.54 7.14
CA GLN A 78 -6.93 -5.50 6.34
C GLN A 78 -7.45 -4.36 7.20
N GLU A 79 -7.95 -4.65 8.39
CA GLU A 79 -8.46 -3.61 9.29
C GLU A 79 -7.37 -2.59 9.64
N ARG A 80 -6.14 -3.06 9.78
CA ARG A 80 -5.02 -2.17 10.08
C ARG A 80 -4.65 -1.31 8.88
N ILE A 81 -4.70 -1.89 7.69
CA ILE A 81 -4.47 -1.14 6.46
C ILE A 81 -5.55 -0.07 6.29
N ASP A 82 -6.81 -0.41 6.56
CA ASP A 82 -7.90 0.54 6.50
C ASP A 82 -7.66 1.73 7.44
N THR A 83 -7.14 1.47 8.63
CA THR A 83 -6.83 2.51 9.60
C THR A 83 -5.69 3.40 9.10
N ILE A 84 -4.64 2.80 8.54
CA ILE A 84 -3.50 3.55 7.99
C ILE A 84 -3.95 4.41 6.81
N ALA A 85 -4.83 3.89 5.97
CA ALA A 85 -5.30 4.58 4.77
C ALA A 85 -6.25 5.72 5.10
N SER A 86 -6.93 5.65 6.23
CA SER A 86 -7.89 6.69 6.62
C SER A 86 -7.15 8.00 6.88
N PRO A 87 -7.58 9.11 6.27
CA PRO A 87 -7.00 10.40 6.61
C PRO A 87 -7.26 10.68 8.08
N THR A 88 -6.21 11.05 8.80
CA THR A 88 -6.37 11.51 10.17
C THR A 88 -7.05 12.86 10.10
N ILE A 89 -8.34 12.87 10.38
CA ILE A 89 -9.05 14.12 10.49
C ILE A 89 -8.94 14.54 11.95
N THR A 90 -8.12 15.52 12.19
CA THR A 90 -8.07 16.16 13.50
C THR A 90 -9.07 17.29 13.46
N LEU A 91 -10.12 17.08 14.18
CA LEU A 91 -11.11 18.12 14.34
C LEU A 91 -10.78 18.95 15.57
#